data_a3b44dd8a41fd8d0f964425d8d4045f5
#
_entry.id   a3b44dd8a41fd8d0f964425d8d4045f5
#
_cell.length_a   1.000
_cell.length_b   1.000
_cell.length_c   1.000
_cell.angle_alpha   90.00
_cell.angle_beta   90.00
_cell.angle_gamma   90.00
#
_symmetry.space_group_name_H-M   'P 1'
#
loop_
_entity.id
_entity.type
_entity.pdbx_description
1 polymer ?
#
loop_
_entity_poly.entity_id
_entity_poly.type
_entity_poly.pdbx_seq_one_letter_code
_entity_poly.pdbx_strand_id
1 'polypeptide(L)'
;MKRLLIIALAAIGMTTANAQDKVSATIGADLVNQYIWRGQDLGNISLQPTLGVEWKGLSLSAWGSVGISNWADTKELDLTLDYTYKGFSIGVTDYWFSQGSYFQYKAHKTTHVFEAGIGYDFDFLSIQWYTNFAGDDGLNKDGKRAYSSYLELSAPFRLGGLDWEGTLGIVPWRTTLYDTNGLAVTNMSLKATKDFVIKGKYHLPVFAGLTANPRSEKLYLLFGVSFNM
;
A
#
# COMPACT_ATOMS: atom_id res chain seq x y z
N MET A 1 2.00 19.76 17.43
CA MET A 1 1.64 18.38 17.83
C MET A 1 1.96 17.50 16.64
N LYS A 2 2.90 16.57 16.80
CA LYS A 2 3.36 15.69 15.71
C LYS A 2 2.26 14.67 15.44
N ARG A 3 1.66 14.70 14.26
CA ARG A 3 0.69 13.70 13.83
C ARG A 3 1.48 12.48 13.37
N LEU A 4 1.35 11.37 14.09
CA LEU A 4 1.84 10.07 13.62
C LEU A 4 0.90 9.62 12.49
N LEU A 5 1.43 9.49 11.31
CA LEU A 5 0.77 8.82 10.20
C LEU A 5 1.04 7.33 10.28
N ILE A 6 -0.03 6.58 10.32
CA ILE A 6 -0.03 5.13 10.20
C ILE A 6 -0.24 4.83 8.74
N ILE A 7 0.77 4.25 8.13
CA ILE A 7 0.78 3.88 6.72
C ILE A 7 0.26 2.46 6.59
N ALA A 8 -0.97 2.30 6.15
CA ALA A 8 -1.30 1.14 5.33
C ALA A 8 -0.82 1.47 3.92
N LEU A 9 -0.27 0.52 3.22
CA LEU A 9 0.28 0.55 1.86
C LEU A 9 -0.47 1.48 0.89
N ALA A 10 -0.36 2.76 1.02
CA ALA A 10 -0.75 3.80 0.09
C ALA A 10 -0.66 5.20 0.72
N ALA A 11 -0.14 5.35 1.93
CA ALA A 11 -0.01 6.67 2.50
C ALA A 11 1.45 6.93 2.79
N ILE A 12 2.14 7.48 1.82
CA ILE A 12 3.37 8.25 2.10
C ILE A 12 2.92 9.41 2.97
N GLY A 13 3.26 9.28 4.25
CA GLY A 13 2.86 10.25 5.24
C GLY A 13 3.34 11.64 4.90
N MET A 14 2.38 12.54 4.75
CA MET A 14 2.68 13.94 4.63
C MET A 14 3.18 14.49 5.94
N THR A 15 4.45 14.76 6.01
CA THR A 15 4.98 15.71 6.96
C THR A 15 4.79 17.10 6.38
N THR A 16 4.02 17.95 7.08
CA THR A 16 3.98 19.39 6.77
C THR A 16 5.40 19.93 6.63
N ALA A 17 5.67 20.56 5.49
CA ALA A 17 6.97 21.12 5.14
C ALA A 17 7.41 22.19 6.14
N ASN A 18 8.07 21.77 7.19
CA ASN A 18 9.04 22.58 7.90
C ASN A 18 10.41 22.08 7.46
N ALA A 19 11.20 22.97 6.87
CA ALA A 19 12.52 22.72 6.34
C ALA A 19 13.38 21.89 7.30
N GLN A 20 13.37 20.59 7.11
CA GLN A 20 14.16 19.66 7.90
C GLN A 20 15.33 19.21 7.03
N ASP A 21 16.48 19.82 7.25
CA ASP A 21 17.76 19.40 6.63
C ASP A 21 18.23 18.01 7.15
N LYS A 22 17.39 17.31 7.90
CA LYS A 22 17.74 16.03 8.52
C LYS A 22 17.15 14.87 7.73
N VAL A 23 17.95 13.84 7.51
CA VAL A 23 17.50 12.53 7.06
C VAL A 23 16.65 11.91 8.16
N SER A 24 15.48 11.43 7.83
CA SER A 24 14.66 10.59 8.71
C SER A 24 14.74 9.14 8.28
N ALA A 25 14.67 8.22 9.24
CA ALA A 25 14.62 6.78 9.01
C ALA A 25 13.33 6.21 9.59
N THR A 26 12.75 5.24 8.92
CA THR A 26 11.59 4.48 9.37
C THR A 26 11.96 3.02 9.50
N ILE A 27 11.67 2.43 10.66
CA ILE A 27 11.76 1.00 10.90
C ILE A 27 10.45 0.59 11.54
N GLY A 28 9.75 -0.36 10.93
CA GLY A 28 8.47 -0.82 11.43
C GLY A 28 8.13 -2.22 10.97
N ALA A 29 7.07 -2.78 11.54
CA ALA A 29 6.45 -4.00 11.07
C ALA A 29 4.98 -4.04 11.49
N ASP A 30 4.12 -4.50 10.60
CA ASP A 30 2.73 -4.81 10.90
C ASP A 30 2.54 -6.32 11.06
N LEU A 31 1.78 -6.73 12.07
CA LEU A 31 1.25 -8.06 12.18
C LEU A 31 -0.24 -8.01 11.86
N VAL A 32 -0.65 -8.69 10.80
CA VAL A 32 -2.02 -8.64 10.28
C VAL A 32 -2.63 -10.04 10.25
N ASN A 33 -3.96 -10.12 10.43
CA ASN A 33 -4.68 -11.39 10.32
C ASN A 33 -4.81 -11.90 8.89
N GLN A 34 -4.72 -10.99 7.91
CA GLN A 34 -4.88 -11.30 6.50
C GLN A 34 -4.18 -10.23 5.66
N TYR A 35 -3.49 -10.62 4.59
CA TYR A 35 -2.89 -9.69 3.65
C TYR A 35 -3.87 -9.38 2.52
N ILE A 36 -4.50 -8.22 2.58
CA ILE A 36 -5.41 -7.71 1.54
C ILE A 36 -4.75 -6.51 0.85
N TRP A 37 -4.55 -6.61 -0.45
CA TRP A 37 -4.00 -5.55 -1.28
C TRP A 37 -4.99 -5.13 -2.35
N ARG A 38 -5.42 -3.86 -2.35
CA ARG A 38 -6.38 -3.28 -3.30
C ARG A 38 -7.65 -4.14 -3.48
N GLY A 39 -8.14 -4.74 -2.38
CA GLY A 39 -9.29 -5.62 -2.36
C GLY A 39 -9.02 -7.06 -2.81
N GLN A 40 -7.78 -7.44 -3.03
CA GLN A 40 -7.36 -8.80 -3.35
C GLN A 40 -6.76 -9.48 -2.13
N ASP A 41 -7.11 -10.75 -1.92
CA ASP A 41 -6.56 -11.60 -0.86
C ASP A 41 -5.26 -12.23 -1.34
N LEU A 42 -4.14 -11.82 -0.75
CA LEU A 42 -2.79 -12.30 -1.07
C LEU A 42 -2.21 -13.23 0.01
N GLY A 43 -2.89 -13.37 1.15
CA GLY A 43 -2.42 -14.28 2.18
C GLY A 43 -3.13 -14.15 3.52
N ASN A 44 -2.86 -15.11 4.38
CA ASN A 44 -3.38 -15.19 5.73
C ASN A 44 -2.55 -14.33 6.71
N ILE A 45 -2.44 -14.78 7.97
CA ILE A 45 -1.67 -14.06 9.01
C ILE A 45 -0.25 -13.81 8.51
N SER A 46 0.11 -12.53 8.42
CA SER A 46 1.37 -12.09 7.83
C SER A 46 2.11 -11.09 8.72
N LEU A 47 3.43 -11.17 8.67
CA LEU A 47 4.34 -10.14 9.19
C LEU A 47 4.81 -9.29 8.02
N GLN A 48 4.66 -7.96 8.15
CA GLN A 48 4.90 -6.99 7.08
C GLN A 48 5.92 -5.93 7.53
N PRO A 49 7.24 -6.22 7.43
CA PRO A 49 8.29 -5.27 7.80
C PRO A 49 8.39 -4.11 6.82
N THR A 50 8.77 -2.95 7.34
CA THR A 50 9.07 -1.73 6.57
C THR A 50 10.41 -1.15 7.02
N LEU A 51 11.23 -0.76 6.06
CA LEU A 51 12.44 0.04 6.24
C LEU A 51 12.38 1.22 5.29
N GLY A 52 12.73 2.41 5.75
CA GLY A 52 12.69 3.59 4.89
C GLY A 52 13.68 4.67 5.32
N VAL A 53 14.05 5.50 4.36
CA VAL A 53 14.79 6.74 4.59
C VAL A 53 14.13 7.86 3.78
N GLU A 54 14.08 9.05 4.35
CA GLU A 54 13.53 10.23 3.69
C GLU A 54 14.44 11.43 3.87
N TRP A 55 14.60 12.22 2.82
CA TRP A 55 15.30 13.47 2.82
C TRP A 55 14.64 14.49 1.88
N LYS A 56 14.19 15.61 2.41
CA LYS A 56 13.56 16.71 1.64
C LYS A 56 12.45 16.26 0.68
N GLY A 57 11.63 15.36 1.14
CA GLY A 57 10.51 14.79 0.36
C GLY A 57 10.87 13.64 -0.56
N LEU A 58 12.16 13.37 -0.78
CA LEU A 58 12.58 12.16 -1.48
C LEU A 58 12.66 11.02 -0.48
N SER A 59 11.97 9.91 -0.74
CA SER A 59 11.98 8.72 0.10
C SER A 59 12.37 7.47 -0.68
N LEU A 60 13.13 6.60 -0.04
CA LEU A 60 13.41 5.24 -0.50
C LEU A 60 12.96 4.28 0.59
N SER A 61 12.12 3.33 0.25
CA SER A 61 11.64 2.33 1.19
C SER A 61 11.69 0.92 0.63
N ALA A 62 11.84 -0.03 1.55
CA ALA A 62 11.66 -1.45 1.32
C ALA A 62 10.52 -1.91 2.23
N TRP A 63 9.52 -2.55 1.65
CA TRP A 63 8.44 -3.20 2.35
C TRP A 63 8.39 -4.68 1.97
N GLY A 64 7.90 -5.51 2.85
CA GLY A 64 7.73 -6.91 2.53
C GLY A 64 6.52 -7.52 3.23
N SER A 65 6.12 -8.71 2.79
CA SER A 65 5.10 -9.53 3.44
C SER A 65 5.50 -10.99 3.46
N VAL A 66 5.39 -11.61 4.62
CA VAL A 66 5.65 -13.04 4.81
C VAL A 66 4.52 -13.65 5.62
N GLY A 67 3.82 -14.62 5.04
CA GLY A 67 2.82 -15.43 5.74
C GLY A 67 3.47 -16.26 6.84
N ILE A 68 2.93 -16.20 8.06
CA ILE A 68 3.44 -16.96 9.21
C ILE A 68 2.58 -18.17 9.54
N SER A 69 1.34 -18.22 9.07
CA SER A 69 0.41 -19.35 9.27
C SER A 69 0.41 -20.33 8.11
N ASN A 70 0.73 -19.88 6.91
CA ASN A 70 0.76 -20.72 5.71
C ASN A 70 1.95 -20.31 4.81
N TRP A 71 2.89 -21.22 4.61
CA TRP A 71 4.09 -20.96 3.80
C TRP A 71 3.79 -20.86 2.29
N ALA A 72 2.59 -21.25 1.86
CA ALA A 72 2.13 -21.09 0.48
C ALA A 72 1.56 -19.71 0.18
N ASP A 73 1.35 -18.87 1.20
CA ASP A 73 0.91 -17.49 1.01
C ASP A 73 1.94 -16.69 0.21
N THR A 74 1.47 -15.67 -0.47
CA THR A 74 2.33 -14.75 -1.21
C THR A 74 3.40 -14.16 -0.29
N LYS A 75 4.66 -14.29 -0.71
CA LYS A 75 5.78 -13.57 -0.12
C LYS A 75 6.12 -12.42 -1.05
N GLU A 76 6.39 -11.27 -0.50
CA GLU A 76 6.57 -10.06 -1.29
C GLU A 76 7.70 -9.22 -0.75
N LEU A 77 8.41 -8.56 -1.65
CA LEU A 77 9.38 -7.52 -1.37
C LEU A 77 9.20 -6.39 -2.39
N ASP A 78 8.91 -5.21 -1.89
CA ASP A 78 8.71 -4.01 -2.68
C ASP A 78 9.83 -3.01 -2.40
N LEU A 79 10.37 -2.42 -3.44
CA LEU A 79 11.27 -1.28 -3.35
C LEU A 79 10.60 -0.07 -3.98
N THR A 80 10.41 0.98 -3.19
CA THR A 80 9.71 2.18 -3.62
C THR A 80 10.61 3.40 -3.52
N LEU A 81 10.66 4.18 -4.59
CA LEU A 81 11.26 5.50 -4.63
C LEU A 81 10.18 6.53 -4.91
N ASP A 82 9.97 7.46 -3.98
CA ASP A 82 8.94 8.50 -4.08
C ASP A 82 9.51 9.89 -3.87
N TYR A 83 8.83 10.87 -4.43
CA TYR A 83 9.05 12.28 -4.13
C TYR A 83 7.72 12.97 -3.82
N THR A 84 7.68 13.65 -2.68
CA THR A 84 6.51 14.38 -2.21
C THR A 84 6.83 15.86 -2.02
N TYR A 85 6.00 16.74 -2.56
CA TYR A 85 6.13 18.18 -2.41
C TYR A 85 4.76 18.86 -2.38
N LYS A 86 4.44 19.56 -1.29
CA LYS A 86 3.19 20.35 -1.11
C LYS A 86 1.92 19.59 -1.53
N GLY A 87 1.77 18.38 -1.06
CA GLY A 87 0.62 17.53 -1.36
C GLY A 87 0.74 16.73 -2.65
N PHE A 88 1.57 17.12 -3.59
CA PHE A 88 1.86 16.35 -4.80
C PHE A 88 2.82 15.19 -4.48
N SER A 89 2.55 14.03 -5.06
CA SER A 89 3.41 12.85 -4.96
C SER A 89 3.63 12.22 -6.33
N ILE A 90 4.84 11.71 -6.54
CA ILE A 90 5.20 10.90 -7.71
C ILE A 90 6.22 9.86 -7.28
N GLY A 91 6.07 8.63 -7.78
CA GLY A 91 7.01 7.58 -7.42
C GLY A 91 6.97 6.37 -8.33
N VAL A 92 7.87 5.44 -8.05
CA VAL A 92 7.93 4.14 -8.71
C VAL A 92 8.14 3.05 -7.69
N THR A 93 7.49 1.92 -7.91
CA THR A 93 7.62 0.72 -7.07
C THR A 93 8.03 -0.47 -7.93
N ASP A 94 9.01 -1.21 -7.46
CA ASP A 94 9.39 -2.52 -7.95
C ASP A 94 8.78 -3.57 -7.01
N TYR A 95 7.76 -4.28 -7.47
CA TYR A 95 7.11 -5.37 -6.77
C TYR A 95 7.75 -6.70 -7.15
N TRP A 96 8.11 -7.49 -6.16
CA TRP A 96 8.55 -8.88 -6.37
C TRP A 96 7.76 -9.84 -5.48
N PHE A 97 6.90 -10.63 -6.10
CA PHE A 97 6.01 -11.59 -5.42
C PHE A 97 6.69 -12.95 -5.15
N SER A 98 8.02 -12.96 -4.96
CA SER A 98 8.81 -14.16 -4.66
C SER A 98 8.66 -15.30 -5.68
N GLN A 99 8.30 -14.97 -6.90
CA GLN A 99 8.27 -15.88 -8.03
C GLN A 99 9.56 -15.72 -8.83
N GLY A 100 10.22 -16.84 -9.15
CA GLY A 100 11.47 -16.81 -9.88
C GLY A 100 12.65 -16.21 -9.10
N SER A 101 13.70 -15.80 -9.82
CA SER A 101 14.91 -15.22 -9.23
C SER A 101 14.76 -13.72 -9.04
N TYR A 102 15.03 -13.22 -7.85
CA TYR A 102 15.04 -11.77 -7.55
C TYR A 102 15.91 -10.95 -8.49
N PHE A 103 17.08 -11.43 -8.89
CA PHE A 103 17.99 -10.69 -9.78
C PHE A 103 17.70 -10.88 -11.28
N GLN A 104 16.54 -11.40 -11.64
CA GLN A 104 16.14 -11.59 -13.04
C GLN A 104 15.38 -10.37 -13.57
N TYR A 105 16.10 -9.35 -14.02
CA TYR A 105 15.52 -8.11 -14.57
C TYR A 105 15.40 -8.07 -16.10
N LYS A 106 15.75 -9.17 -16.79
CA LYS A 106 15.69 -9.22 -18.25
C LYS A 106 14.23 -9.11 -18.74
N ALA A 107 13.99 -8.23 -19.70
CA ALA A 107 12.69 -8.06 -20.34
C ALA A 107 12.09 -9.40 -20.79
N HIS A 108 10.80 -9.60 -20.59
CA HIS A 108 10.03 -10.82 -20.87
C HIS A 108 10.47 -12.09 -20.09
N LYS A 109 11.35 -11.94 -19.09
CA LYS A 109 11.78 -13.03 -18.21
C LYS A 109 11.67 -12.68 -16.73
N THR A 110 11.59 -11.38 -16.43
CA THR A 110 11.41 -10.90 -15.07
C THR A 110 10.02 -11.25 -14.55
N THR A 111 9.93 -11.57 -13.27
CA THR A 111 8.68 -11.70 -12.51
C THR A 111 8.42 -10.46 -11.65
N HIS A 112 9.27 -9.43 -11.77
CA HIS A 112 9.03 -8.14 -11.16
C HIS A 112 7.93 -7.39 -11.89
N VAL A 113 7.17 -6.59 -11.15
CA VAL A 113 6.18 -5.65 -11.70
C VAL A 113 6.63 -4.23 -11.32
N PHE A 114 6.73 -3.35 -12.32
CA PHE A 114 7.13 -1.96 -12.09
C PHE A 114 5.92 -1.05 -12.25
N GLU A 115 5.55 -0.37 -11.17
CA GLU A 115 4.42 0.55 -11.12
C GLU A 115 4.91 1.99 -10.97
N ALA A 116 4.31 2.91 -11.71
CA ALA A 116 4.45 4.34 -11.52
C ALA A 116 3.19 4.87 -10.81
N GLY A 117 3.39 5.73 -9.83
CA GLY A 117 2.34 6.39 -9.08
C GLY A 117 2.42 7.92 -9.21
N ILE A 118 1.28 8.57 -9.24
CA ILE A 118 1.14 10.04 -9.16
C ILE A 118 -0.10 10.37 -8.35
N GLY A 119 -0.03 11.39 -7.51
CA GLY A 119 -1.17 11.76 -6.71
C GLY A 119 -1.11 13.14 -6.09
N TYR A 120 -2.20 13.47 -5.43
CA TYR A 120 -2.33 14.70 -4.66
C TYR A 120 -3.16 14.47 -3.40
N ASP A 121 -2.68 15.01 -2.29
CA ASP A 121 -3.40 15.03 -1.02
C ASP A 121 -3.90 16.42 -0.70
N PHE A 122 -5.21 16.51 -0.46
CA PHE A 122 -5.95 17.72 -0.09
C PHE A 122 -6.16 17.80 1.43
N ASP A 123 -5.46 17.01 2.27
CA ASP A 123 -5.65 16.83 3.70
C ASP A 123 -6.94 16.06 4.07
N PHE A 124 -8.08 16.36 3.47
CA PHE A 124 -9.38 15.68 3.70
C PHE A 124 -9.66 14.56 2.69
N LEU A 125 -8.96 14.55 1.57
CA LEU A 125 -9.08 13.57 0.49
C LEU A 125 -7.73 13.41 -0.19
N SER A 126 -7.26 12.19 -0.35
CA SER A 126 -6.13 11.84 -1.20
C SER A 126 -6.63 11.20 -2.49
N ILE A 127 -6.03 11.56 -3.61
CA ILE A 127 -6.29 11.00 -4.94
C ILE A 127 -4.98 10.47 -5.47
N GLN A 128 -4.91 9.16 -5.77
CA GLN A 128 -3.72 8.50 -6.25
C GLN A 128 -4.04 7.68 -7.51
N TRP A 129 -3.19 7.79 -8.51
CA TRP A 129 -3.24 6.99 -9.72
C TRP A 129 -1.99 6.16 -9.86
N TYR A 130 -2.15 4.88 -10.14
CA TYR A 130 -1.07 3.92 -10.31
C TYR A 130 -1.19 3.24 -11.66
N THR A 131 -0.06 2.93 -12.30
CA THR A 131 -0.01 2.21 -13.57
C THR A 131 1.23 1.32 -13.64
N ASN A 132 1.03 0.04 -13.92
CA ASN A 132 2.12 -0.87 -14.23
C ASN A 132 2.67 -0.56 -15.63
N PHE A 133 3.93 -0.14 -15.70
CA PHE A 133 4.53 0.26 -16.98
C PHE A 133 5.55 -0.74 -17.52
N ALA A 134 6.07 -1.63 -16.67
CA ALA A 134 7.08 -2.62 -17.05
C ALA A 134 6.95 -3.91 -16.23
N GLY A 135 7.72 -4.94 -16.57
CA GLY A 135 7.77 -6.21 -15.85
C GLY A 135 6.65 -7.16 -16.22
N ASP A 136 6.25 -8.00 -15.27
CA ASP A 136 5.23 -9.05 -15.43
C ASP A 136 3.85 -8.51 -15.03
N ASP A 137 3.29 -7.64 -15.86
CA ASP A 137 1.97 -7.07 -15.66
C ASP A 137 0.85 -8.02 -16.11
N GLY A 138 -0.38 -7.73 -15.68
CA GLY A 138 -1.58 -8.38 -16.17
C GLY A 138 -1.81 -8.21 -17.68
N LEU A 139 -2.67 -9.04 -18.25
CA LEU A 139 -2.99 -9.05 -19.67
C LEU A 139 -4.34 -8.39 -19.95
N ASN A 140 -4.45 -7.69 -21.09
CA ASN A 140 -5.67 -7.16 -21.63
C ASN A 140 -6.46 -8.23 -22.44
N LYS A 141 -7.56 -7.84 -23.10
CA LYS A 141 -8.39 -8.74 -23.91
C LYS A 141 -7.66 -9.37 -25.11
N ASP A 142 -6.60 -8.73 -25.60
CA ASP A 142 -5.83 -9.19 -26.75
C ASP A 142 -4.58 -10.01 -26.36
N GLY A 143 -4.46 -10.38 -25.06
CA GLY A 143 -3.31 -11.12 -24.54
C GLY A 143 -2.03 -10.30 -24.48
N LYS A 144 -2.14 -8.97 -24.54
CA LYS A 144 -1.02 -8.03 -24.43
C LYS A 144 -0.98 -7.43 -23.03
N ARG A 145 0.15 -6.81 -22.66
CA ARG A 145 0.27 -6.05 -21.41
C ARG A 145 -0.92 -5.12 -21.23
N ALA A 146 -1.56 -5.19 -20.07
CA ALA A 146 -2.76 -4.41 -19.78
C ALA A 146 -2.45 -2.96 -19.37
N TYR A 147 -1.18 -2.67 -18.96
CA TYR A 147 -0.85 -1.46 -18.22
C TYR A 147 -1.82 -1.30 -17.06
N SER A 148 -1.89 -2.36 -16.23
CA SER A 148 -2.85 -2.46 -15.13
C SER A 148 -2.78 -1.20 -14.30
N SER A 149 -3.92 -0.52 -14.19
CA SER A 149 -4.00 0.76 -13.49
C SER A 149 -5.04 0.73 -12.40
N TYR A 150 -4.81 1.57 -11.39
CA TYR A 150 -5.64 1.65 -10.20
C TYR A 150 -5.74 3.10 -9.75
N LEU A 151 -6.97 3.58 -9.62
CA LEU A 151 -7.29 4.87 -9.01
C LEU A 151 -7.71 4.63 -7.57
N GLU A 152 -7.09 5.31 -6.63
CA GLU A 152 -7.46 5.28 -5.24
C GLU A 152 -7.91 6.65 -4.74
N LEU A 153 -9.02 6.66 -4.02
CA LEU A 153 -9.51 7.80 -3.28
C LEU A 153 -9.53 7.40 -1.81
N SER A 154 -8.86 8.15 -0.93
CA SER A 154 -8.87 7.91 0.51
C SER A 154 -9.20 9.18 1.28
N ALA A 155 -10.05 9.03 2.30
CA ALA A 155 -10.50 10.13 3.14
C ALA A 155 -10.29 9.79 4.61
N PRO A 156 -9.36 10.48 5.29
CA PRO A 156 -9.17 10.35 6.74
C PRO A 156 -10.20 11.18 7.50
N PHE A 157 -10.70 10.65 8.62
CA PHE A 157 -11.55 11.40 9.54
C PHE A 157 -11.40 10.89 10.98
N ARG A 158 -11.93 11.62 11.93
CA ARG A 158 -11.86 11.27 13.34
C ARG A 158 -13.26 11.13 13.94
N LEU A 159 -13.56 9.98 14.55
CA LEU A 159 -14.85 9.72 15.17
C LEU A 159 -14.68 8.80 16.39
N GLY A 160 -15.32 9.14 17.51
CA GLY A 160 -15.33 8.31 18.72
C GLY A 160 -13.94 8.09 19.35
N GLY A 161 -13.00 9.02 19.14
CA GLY A 161 -11.61 8.89 19.64
C GLY A 161 -10.76 7.88 18.88
N LEU A 162 -11.22 7.48 17.70
CA LEU A 162 -10.50 6.65 16.73
C LEU A 162 -10.14 7.49 15.50
N ASP A 163 -9.02 7.15 14.88
CA ASP A 163 -8.65 7.64 13.56
C ASP A 163 -9.20 6.66 12.52
N TRP A 164 -10.02 7.18 11.61
CA TRP A 164 -10.68 6.42 10.55
C TRP A 164 -10.12 6.78 9.19
N GLU A 165 -10.16 5.81 8.29
CA GLU A 165 -9.86 6.00 6.87
C GLU A 165 -10.86 5.22 6.03
N GLY A 166 -11.54 5.93 5.13
CA GLY A 166 -12.37 5.34 4.09
C GLY A 166 -11.61 5.32 2.77
N THR A 167 -11.59 4.19 2.05
CA THR A 167 -10.89 4.05 0.77
C THR A 167 -11.83 3.52 -0.30
N LEU A 168 -11.74 4.08 -1.51
CA LEU A 168 -12.39 3.60 -2.72
C LEU A 168 -11.34 3.37 -3.80
N GLY A 169 -11.27 2.13 -4.31
CA GLY A 169 -10.35 1.72 -5.35
C GLY A 169 -11.04 1.28 -6.64
N ILE A 170 -10.59 1.82 -7.75
CA ILE A 170 -11.20 1.66 -9.07
C ILE A 170 -10.15 1.19 -10.06
N VAL A 171 -10.42 0.11 -10.75
CA VAL A 171 -9.65 -0.36 -11.92
C VAL A 171 -10.36 0.16 -13.17
N PRO A 172 -9.70 0.97 -14.02
CA PRO A 172 -10.38 1.69 -15.12
C PRO A 172 -10.67 0.83 -16.34
N TRP A 173 -9.97 -0.27 -16.53
CA TRP A 173 -10.11 -1.16 -17.70
C TRP A 173 -9.80 -2.62 -17.37
N ARG A 174 -9.97 -3.45 -18.40
CA ARG A 174 -9.72 -4.88 -18.29
C ARG A 174 -8.25 -5.18 -18.03
N THR A 175 -8.00 -5.99 -16.99
CA THR A 175 -6.71 -6.57 -16.70
C THR A 175 -6.85 -7.90 -15.94
N THR A 176 -6.00 -8.87 -16.21
CA THR A 176 -5.96 -10.12 -15.45
C THR A 176 -5.37 -9.93 -14.05
N LEU A 177 -4.59 -8.86 -13.80
CA LEU A 177 -4.02 -8.56 -12.48
C LEU A 177 -5.12 -8.36 -11.42
N TYR A 178 -6.18 -7.64 -11.77
CA TYR A 178 -7.32 -7.36 -10.88
C TYR A 178 -8.57 -8.18 -11.22
N ASP A 179 -8.46 -9.18 -12.10
CA ASP A 179 -9.58 -9.97 -12.62
C ASP A 179 -10.75 -9.10 -13.10
N THR A 180 -10.48 -8.03 -13.84
CA THR A 180 -11.49 -7.12 -14.35
C THR A 180 -11.73 -7.29 -15.85
N ASN A 181 -12.98 -7.09 -16.29
CA ASN A 181 -13.38 -7.10 -17.70
C ASN A 181 -13.60 -5.69 -18.29
N GLY A 182 -13.36 -4.65 -17.50
CA GLY A 182 -13.57 -3.24 -17.82
C GLY A 182 -13.44 -2.42 -16.54
N LEU A 183 -14.09 -1.24 -16.52
CA LEU A 183 -14.17 -0.43 -15.32
C LEU A 183 -14.82 -1.21 -14.17
N ALA A 184 -14.17 -1.25 -13.03
CA ALA A 184 -14.66 -1.96 -11.85
C ALA A 184 -14.19 -1.31 -10.55
N VAL A 185 -15.04 -1.33 -9.53
CA VAL A 185 -14.65 -1.08 -8.15
C VAL A 185 -14.11 -2.39 -7.57
N THR A 186 -12.84 -2.40 -7.17
CA THR A 186 -12.18 -3.58 -6.61
C THR A 186 -11.89 -3.45 -5.13
N ASN A 187 -11.97 -2.22 -4.59
CA ASN A 187 -11.70 -1.97 -3.17
C ASN A 187 -12.66 -0.92 -2.62
N MET A 188 -13.37 -1.29 -1.58
CA MET A 188 -14.12 -0.36 -0.71
C MET A 188 -13.77 -0.72 0.72
N SER A 189 -13.00 0.13 1.40
CA SER A 189 -12.59 -0.18 2.76
C SER A 189 -12.93 0.92 3.75
N LEU A 190 -13.13 0.51 4.99
CA LEU A 190 -13.24 1.37 6.15
C LEU A 190 -12.38 0.80 7.27
N LYS A 191 -11.36 1.54 7.69
CA LYS A 191 -10.39 1.13 8.70
C LYS A 191 -10.42 2.11 9.86
N ALA A 192 -10.47 1.60 11.09
CA ALA A 192 -10.35 2.35 12.33
C ALA A 192 -9.04 1.99 13.02
N THR A 193 -8.35 2.98 13.53
CA THR A 193 -7.10 2.81 14.27
C THR A 193 -7.18 3.47 15.64
N LYS A 194 -6.67 2.77 16.65
CA LYS A 194 -6.45 3.29 17.99
C LYS A 194 -4.99 3.19 18.36
N ASP A 195 -4.38 4.32 18.69
CA ASP A 195 -3.04 4.33 19.24
C ASP A 195 -3.07 4.11 20.76
N PHE A 196 -2.48 3.04 21.23
CA PHE A 196 -2.30 2.74 22.65
C PHE A 196 -0.90 3.19 23.09
N VAL A 197 -0.86 4.08 24.07
CA VAL A 197 0.40 4.56 24.65
C VAL A 197 0.78 3.69 25.85
N ILE A 198 1.79 2.86 25.70
CA ILE A 198 2.28 1.95 26.74
C ILE A 198 3.38 2.64 27.54
N LYS A 199 3.21 2.68 28.88
CA LYS A 199 4.16 3.32 29.83
C LYS A 199 4.47 4.78 29.46
N GLY A 200 3.53 5.49 28.83
CA GLY A 200 3.67 6.90 28.43
C GLY A 200 4.74 7.17 27.36
N LYS A 201 5.30 6.15 26.73
CA LYS A 201 6.44 6.28 25.82
C LYS A 201 6.28 5.50 24.51
N TYR A 202 5.74 4.29 24.57
CA TYR A 202 5.67 3.41 23.41
C TYR A 202 4.28 3.48 22.79
N HIS A 203 4.24 3.80 21.51
CA HIS A 203 3.03 3.84 20.71
C HIS A 203 2.77 2.46 20.09
N LEU A 204 1.58 1.93 20.28
CA LEU A 204 1.14 0.66 19.73
C LEU A 204 -0.20 0.88 19.02
N PRO A 205 -0.18 1.27 17.74
CA PRO A 205 -1.39 1.38 16.94
C PRO A 205 -2.00 -0.01 16.71
N VAL A 206 -3.27 -0.14 17.07
CA VAL A 206 -4.09 -1.33 16.78
C VAL A 206 -5.18 -0.89 15.82
N PHE A 207 -5.40 -1.65 14.76
CA PHE A 207 -6.41 -1.32 13.77
C PHE A 207 -7.35 -2.48 13.49
N ALA A 208 -8.56 -2.13 13.06
CA ALA A 208 -9.53 -3.06 12.52
C ALA A 208 -10.28 -2.39 11.36
N GLY A 209 -10.73 -3.18 10.41
CA GLY A 209 -11.44 -2.66 9.24
C GLY A 209 -12.20 -3.72 8.47
N LEU A 210 -13.04 -3.23 7.59
CA LEU A 210 -13.74 -4.04 6.59
C LEU A 210 -13.28 -3.62 5.20
N THR A 211 -13.03 -4.59 4.35
CA THR A 211 -12.72 -4.37 2.94
C THR A 211 -13.65 -5.21 2.08
N ALA A 212 -14.40 -4.57 1.22
CA ALA A 212 -15.22 -5.21 0.21
C ALA A 212 -14.57 -5.10 -1.17
N ASN A 213 -14.58 -6.19 -1.92
CA ASN A 213 -14.28 -6.17 -3.35
C ASN A 213 -15.57 -6.49 -4.13
N PRO A 214 -16.30 -5.47 -4.63
CA PRO A 214 -17.54 -5.68 -5.36
C PRO A 214 -17.37 -6.49 -6.64
N ARG A 215 -16.19 -6.40 -7.29
CA ARG A 215 -15.90 -7.14 -8.53
C ARG A 215 -15.83 -8.65 -8.30
N SER A 216 -15.28 -9.09 -7.19
CA SER A 216 -15.16 -10.52 -6.82
C SER A 216 -16.22 -10.98 -5.82
N GLU A 217 -17.14 -10.08 -5.42
CA GLU A 217 -18.21 -10.33 -4.43
C GLU A 217 -17.68 -10.81 -3.06
N LYS A 218 -16.50 -10.32 -2.67
CA LYS A 218 -15.84 -10.71 -1.42
C LYS A 218 -15.86 -9.60 -0.38
N LEU A 219 -15.91 -9.99 0.88
CA LEU A 219 -15.81 -9.13 2.05
C LEU A 219 -14.77 -9.70 3.01
N TYR A 220 -13.87 -8.85 3.49
CA TYR A 220 -12.78 -9.22 4.38
C TYR A 220 -12.86 -8.42 5.68
N LEU A 221 -12.60 -9.09 6.80
CA LEU A 221 -12.41 -8.47 8.10
C LEU A 221 -10.91 -8.41 8.39
N LEU A 222 -10.39 -7.20 8.48
CA LEU A 222 -8.97 -6.94 8.75
C LEU A 222 -8.79 -6.49 10.18
N PHE A 223 -7.74 -6.94 10.84
CA PHE A 223 -7.23 -6.38 12.08
C PHE A 223 -5.73 -6.65 12.18
N GLY A 224 -5.05 -5.77 12.89
CA GLY A 224 -3.62 -5.88 13.06
C GLY A 224 -3.07 -4.92 14.10
N VAL A 225 -1.77 -5.00 14.29
CA VAL A 225 -1.01 -4.16 15.18
C VAL A 225 0.26 -3.70 14.50
N SER A 226 0.61 -2.42 14.67
CA SER A 226 1.80 -1.81 14.08
C SER A 226 2.86 -1.60 15.15
N PHE A 227 4.10 -1.97 14.82
CA PHE A 227 5.29 -1.73 15.62
C PHE A 227 6.18 -0.75 14.87
N ASN A 228 6.35 0.47 15.38
CA ASN A 228 7.13 1.52 14.75
C ASN A 228 8.19 2.05 15.73
N MET A 229 9.42 2.27 15.22
CA MET A 229 10.56 2.84 15.95
C MET A 229 10.98 4.18 15.36
#